data_373763da5f25c8b5043f1c8a45316bbe
#
_entry.id   373763da5f25c8b5043f1c8a45316bbe
#
_cell.length_a   1.000
_cell.length_b   1.000
_cell.length_c   1.000
_cell.angle_alpha   90.00
_cell.angle_beta   90.00
_cell.angle_gamma   90.00
#
_symmetry.space_group_name_H-M   'P 1'
#
loop_
_entity.id
_entity.type
_entity.pdbx_description
1 polymer ?
#
loop_
_entity_poly.entity_id
_entity_poly.type
_entity_poly.pdbx_seq_one_letter_code
_entity_poly.pdbx_strand_id
1 'polypeptide(L)' 'PGYTATDNTQALRDDPERSKALLERIPAGRFAEPSEIAGAAVFLASDAASYCHGSVVTVDGGWLAR' A
#
# COMPACT_ATOMS: atom_id res chain seq x y z
N PRO A 1 3.81 3.66 -0.81
CA PRO A 1 2.69 2.83 -0.38
C PRO A 1 1.37 3.42 -0.82
N GLY A 2 0.37 2.54 -0.96
CA GLY A 2 -1.00 2.95 -1.20
C GLY A 2 -1.80 3.08 0.10
N TYR A 3 -3.13 3.06 -0.04
CA TYR A 3 -4.02 3.18 1.12
C TYR A 3 -3.86 1.98 2.06
N THR A 4 -3.49 2.26 3.28
CA THR A 4 -3.13 1.26 4.29
C THR A 4 -3.97 1.45 5.54
N ALA A 5 -4.38 0.35 6.17
CA ALA A 5 -5.19 0.37 7.38
C ALA A 5 -4.34 0.75 8.59
N THR A 6 -4.30 2.05 8.89
CA THR A 6 -3.56 2.64 10.00
C THR A 6 -4.45 3.61 10.77
N ASP A 7 -3.96 4.13 11.88
CA ASP A 7 -4.69 5.17 12.62
C ASP A 7 -4.96 6.40 11.76
N ASN A 8 -4.02 6.74 10.89
CA ASN A 8 -4.13 7.89 9.99
C ASN A 8 -5.28 7.77 9.00
N THR A 9 -5.69 6.55 8.65
CA THR A 9 -6.78 6.29 7.71
C THR A 9 -8.06 5.81 8.39
N GLN A 10 -8.12 5.79 9.72
CA GLN A 10 -9.26 5.25 10.45
C GLN A 10 -10.57 5.98 10.11
N ALA A 11 -10.57 7.31 10.14
CA ALA A 11 -11.76 8.09 9.82
C ALA A 11 -12.25 7.83 8.39
N LEU A 12 -11.33 7.67 7.45
CA LEU A 12 -11.63 7.36 6.06
C LEU A 12 -12.26 5.97 5.92
N ARG A 13 -11.70 4.98 6.61
CA ARG A 13 -12.21 3.60 6.57
C ARG A 13 -13.57 3.46 7.25
N ASP A 14 -13.84 4.31 8.24
CA ASP A 14 -15.11 4.32 8.97
C ASP A 14 -16.23 5.05 8.21
N ASP A 15 -15.92 5.78 7.15
CA ASP A 15 -16.89 6.45 6.29
C ASP A 15 -17.30 5.50 5.16
N PRO A 16 -18.54 4.96 5.18
CA PRO A 16 -18.94 3.94 4.19
C PRO A 16 -18.89 4.43 2.74
N GLU A 17 -19.25 5.69 2.49
CA GLU A 17 -19.28 6.22 1.12
C GLU A 17 -17.88 6.44 0.58
N ARG A 18 -17.00 7.06 1.37
CA ARG A 18 -15.61 7.33 0.97
C ARG A 18 -14.82 6.02 0.85
N SER A 19 -15.01 5.13 1.80
CA SER A 19 -14.37 3.82 1.80
C SER A 19 -14.72 3.03 0.54
N LYS A 20 -16.02 2.95 0.23
CA LYS A 20 -16.50 2.27 -0.97
C LYS A 20 -15.91 2.86 -2.24
N ALA A 21 -15.94 4.20 -2.37
CA ALA A 21 -15.41 4.88 -3.55
C ALA A 21 -13.92 4.60 -3.75
N LEU A 22 -13.15 4.58 -2.67
CA LEU A 22 -11.72 4.28 -2.75
C LEU A 22 -11.46 2.83 -3.11
N LEU A 23 -12.18 1.89 -2.48
CA LEU A 23 -12.01 0.46 -2.76
C LEU A 23 -12.32 0.13 -4.21
N GLU A 24 -13.28 0.81 -4.82
CA GLU A 24 -13.60 0.63 -6.23
C GLU A 24 -12.45 1.07 -7.14
N ARG A 25 -11.61 1.99 -6.68
CA ARG A 25 -10.47 2.50 -7.43
C ARG A 25 -9.17 1.73 -7.19
N ILE A 26 -9.14 0.86 -6.19
CA ILE A 26 -7.98 0.01 -5.87
C ILE A 26 -8.20 -1.35 -6.55
N PRO A 27 -7.39 -1.72 -7.55
CA PRO A 27 -7.56 -3.02 -8.23
C PRO A 27 -7.58 -4.22 -7.27
N ALA A 28 -6.80 -4.19 -6.20
CA ALA A 28 -6.82 -5.25 -5.19
C ALA A 28 -8.13 -5.30 -4.38
N GLY A 29 -8.93 -4.23 -4.41
CA GLY A 29 -10.25 -4.17 -3.80
C GLY A 29 -10.26 -4.09 -2.27
N ARG A 30 -9.14 -3.73 -1.65
CA ARG A 30 -9.02 -3.62 -0.20
C ARG A 30 -7.91 -2.66 0.19
N PHE A 31 -7.95 -2.19 1.44
CA PHE A 31 -6.84 -1.48 2.05
C PHE A 31 -5.72 -2.49 2.38
N ALA A 32 -4.48 -2.04 2.31
CA ALA A 32 -3.34 -2.87 2.69
C ALA A 32 -3.25 -2.98 4.22
N GLU A 33 -2.68 -4.08 4.68
CA GLU A 33 -2.23 -4.20 6.06
C GLU A 33 -0.82 -3.59 6.18
N PRO A 34 -0.46 -2.96 7.31
CA PRO A 34 0.88 -2.40 7.49
C PRO A 34 2.01 -3.39 7.20
N SER A 35 1.82 -4.65 7.53
CA SER A 35 2.81 -5.71 7.27
C SER A 35 3.09 -5.90 5.78
N GLU A 36 2.11 -5.57 4.92
CA GLU A 36 2.29 -5.69 3.46
C GLU A 36 3.21 -4.60 2.92
N ILE A 37 3.28 -3.45 3.57
CA ILE A 37 4.24 -2.39 3.23
C ILE A 37 5.61 -2.73 3.82
N ALA A 38 5.63 -3.27 5.04
CA ALA A 38 6.86 -3.62 5.73
C ALA A 38 7.71 -4.64 4.95
N GLY A 39 7.08 -5.55 4.21
CA GLY A 39 7.80 -6.53 3.39
C GLY A 39 8.72 -5.90 2.37
N ALA A 40 8.27 -4.85 1.69
CA ALA A 40 9.09 -4.11 0.72
C ALA A 40 10.26 -3.40 1.43
N ALA A 41 10.01 -2.82 2.61
CA ALA A 41 11.05 -2.15 3.39
C ALA A 41 12.12 -3.14 3.84
N VAL A 42 11.73 -4.32 4.29
CA VAL A 42 12.66 -5.38 4.70
C VAL A 42 13.51 -5.83 3.50
N PHE A 43 12.90 -6.05 2.34
CA PHE A 43 13.63 -6.41 1.13
C PHE A 43 14.67 -5.35 0.78
N LEU A 44 14.26 -4.08 0.70
CA LEU A 44 15.15 -2.99 0.31
C LEU A 44 16.29 -2.75 1.31
N ALA A 45 16.07 -3.05 2.58
CA ALA A 45 17.07 -2.92 3.63
C ALA A 45 17.98 -4.14 3.75
N SER A 46 17.70 -5.21 3.02
CA SER A 46 18.41 -6.48 3.14
C SER A 46 19.50 -6.63 2.07
N ASP A 47 20.38 -7.63 2.27
CA ASP A 47 21.39 -7.97 1.27
C ASP A 47 20.78 -8.48 -0.03
N ALA A 48 19.55 -8.97 0.01
CA ALA A 48 18.83 -9.38 -1.21
C ALA A 48 18.66 -8.22 -2.18
N ALA A 49 18.66 -6.96 -1.69
CA ALA A 49 18.54 -5.76 -2.51
C ALA A 49 19.89 -5.08 -2.76
N SER A 50 21.00 -5.78 -2.62
CA SER A 50 22.34 -5.19 -2.66
C SER A 50 22.68 -4.46 -3.97
N TYR A 51 21.99 -4.76 -5.06
CA TYR A 51 22.18 -4.09 -6.35
C TYR A 51 21.02 -3.17 -6.70
N CYS A 52 20.07 -2.94 -5.78
CA CYS A 52 18.92 -2.05 -5.99
C CYS A 52 19.29 -0.63 -5.56
N HIS A 53 19.59 0.22 -6.53
CA HIS A 53 19.94 1.62 -6.29
C HIS A 53 19.03 2.52 -7.12
N GLY A 54 18.42 3.52 -6.47
CA GLY A 54 17.49 4.45 -7.12
C GLY A 54 16.16 3.82 -7.53
N SER A 55 15.90 2.60 -7.10
CA SER A 55 14.67 1.88 -7.44
C SER A 55 13.49 2.35 -6.61
N VAL A 56 12.31 2.34 -7.22
CA VAL A 56 11.03 2.59 -6.53
C VAL A 56 10.23 1.29 -6.56
N VAL A 57 9.87 0.81 -5.38
CA VAL A 57 8.99 -0.37 -5.26
C VAL A 57 7.60 0.12 -4.88
N THR A 58 6.66 -0.06 -5.80
CA THR A 58 5.26 0.35 -5.60
C THR A 58 4.49 -0.73 -4.87
N VAL A 59 3.88 -0.38 -3.73
CA VAL A 59 3.08 -1.29 -2.91
C VAL A 59 1.74 -0.60 -2.64
N ASP A 60 0.83 -0.66 -3.62
CA ASP A 60 -0.38 0.17 -3.62
C ASP A 60 -1.65 -0.57 -4.09
N GLY A 61 -1.61 -1.88 -4.14
CA GLY A 61 -2.77 -2.67 -4.59
C GLY A 61 -3.13 -2.45 -6.06
N GLY A 62 -2.22 -1.90 -6.85
CA GLY A 62 -2.44 -1.64 -8.27
C GLY A 62 -2.94 -0.22 -8.57
N TRP A 63 -2.96 0.66 -7.59
CA TRP A 63 -3.46 2.04 -7.78
C TRP A 63 -2.82 2.73 -8.98
N LEU A 64 -1.51 2.67 -9.12
CA LEU A 64 -0.79 3.30 -10.23
C LEU A 64 -0.82 2.47 -11.52
N ALA A 65 -1.24 1.23 -11.46
CA ALA A 65 -1.24 0.33 -12.61
C ALA A 65 -2.56 0.36 -13.40
N ARG A 66 -3.57 1.01 -12.87
CA ARG A 66 -4.91 1.09 -13.49
C ARG A 66 -5.00 2.16 -14.57
#